data_b887ff1865522b21b42f9e486e82464a
#
_entry.id   b887ff1865522b21b42f9e486e82464a
#
_cell.length_a   1.000
_cell.length_b   1.000
_cell.length_c   1.000
_cell.angle_alpha   90.00
_cell.angle_beta   90.00
_cell.angle_gamma   90.00
#
_symmetry.space_group_name_H-M   'P 1'
#
loop_
_entity.id
_entity.type
_entity.pdbx_description
1 polymer ?
#
loop_
_entity_poly.entity_id
_entity_poly.type
_entity_poly.pdbx_seq_one_letter_code
_entity_poly.pdbx_strand_id
1 'polypeptide(L)'
;MGVREDFTYGEGKRQAEAVFYKYAKFPVVAVRFPIVMGEDDYTRRFHFHIERVANRMPIGFINMEAEMSFIQASEAALFLKWAGLENIEGPYNATANGKISLSGLMKIVEEVTGPSAIISLIENDAIGSPYAIPDSWYMTNEKAENGGFRFTNLHDWLTPLAVKIADHKE
;
A
#
# COMPACT_ATOMS: atom_id res chain seq x y z
N MET A 1 -19.24 -34.31 2.70
CA MET A 1 -17.86 -34.00 3.18
C MET A 1 -17.27 -33.05 2.19
N GLY A 2 -17.31 -31.75 2.49
CA GLY A 2 -16.82 -30.72 1.56
C GLY A 2 -15.28 -30.69 1.58
N VAL A 3 -14.70 -30.80 0.41
CA VAL A 3 -13.28 -30.53 0.21
C VAL A 3 -13.05 -29.07 0.60
N ARG A 4 -12.28 -28.81 1.66
CA ARG A 4 -11.70 -27.49 1.90
C ARG A 4 -10.63 -27.32 0.82
N GLU A 5 -10.96 -26.60 -0.23
CA GLU A 5 -9.94 -26.06 -1.10
C GLU A 5 -9.21 -24.98 -0.31
N ASP A 6 -7.91 -25.13 -0.12
CA ASP A 6 -7.07 -24.13 0.50
C ASP A 6 -6.84 -23.00 -0.51
N PHE A 7 -7.72 -22.00 -0.47
CA PHE A 7 -7.61 -20.82 -1.30
C PHE A 7 -6.46 -19.93 -0.83
N THR A 8 -5.70 -19.39 -1.77
CA THR A 8 -4.77 -18.30 -1.47
C THR A 8 -5.52 -17.07 -0.97
N TYR A 9 -4.85 -16.19 -0.22
CA TYR A 9 -5.45 -14.95 0.26
C TYR A 9 -6.11 -14.13 -0.86
N GLY A 10 -5.45 -14.02 -2.02
CA GLY A 10 -5.97 -13.28 -3.18
C GLY A 10 -7.22 -13.92 -3.78
N GLU A 11 -7.27 -15.26 -3.84
CA GLU A 11 -8.45 -15.99 -4.31
C GLU A 11 -9.62 -15.85 -3.34
N GLY A 12 -9.37 -15.93 -2.04
CA GLY A 12 -10.39 -15.69 -1.02
C GLY A 12 -11.02 -14.30 -1.14
N LYS A 13 -10.21 -13.27 -1.38
CA LYS A 13 -10.70 -11.90 -1.63
C LYS A 13 -11.55 -11.80 -2.89
N ARG A 14 -11.10 -12.39 -4.01
CA ARG A 14 -11.88 -12.39 -5.27
C ARG A 14 -13.21 -13.13 -5.13
N GLN A 15 -13.22 -14.25 -4.43
CA GLN A 15 -14.45 -15.02 -4.19
C GLN A 15 -15.43 -14.25 -3.30
N ALA A 16 -14.96 -13.62 -2.23
CA ALA A 16 -15.79 -12.77 -1.38
C ALA A 16 -16.45 -11.64 -2.19
N GLU A 17 -15.69 -10.95 -3.03
CA GLU A 17 -16.22 -9.92 -3.94
C GLU A 17 -17.30 -10.50 -4.88
N ALA A 18 -17.04 -11.66 -5.50
CA ALA A 18 -17.99 -12.32 -6.40
C ALA A 18 -19.29 -12.76 -5.67
N VAL A 19 -19.17 -13.24 -4.43
CA VAL A 19 -20.34 -13.61 -3.61
C VAL A 19 -21.21 -12.40 -3.31
N PHE A 20 -20.60 -11.26 -2.92
CA PHE A 20 -21.36 -10.04 -2.69
C PHE A 20 -22.10 -9.58 -3.95
N TYR A 21 -21.44 -9.51 -5.10
CA TYR A 21 -22.09 -9.10 -6.36
C TYR A 21 -23.20 -10.06 -6.80
N LYS A 22 -23.08 -11.36 -6.49
CA LYS A 22 -24.06 -12.35 -6.89
C LYS A 22 -25.30 -12.40 -5.98
N TYR A 23 -25.11 -12.22 -4.69
CA TYR A 23 -26.15 -12.53 -3.69
C TYR A 23 -26.64 -11.32 -2.90
N ALA A 24 -25.92 -10.21 -2.85
CA ALA A 24 -26.42 -9.03 -2.16
C ALA A 24 -27.67 -8.48 -2.84
N LYS A 25 -28.63 -8.08 -2.02
CA LYS A 25 -29.87 -7.42 -2.47
C LYS A 25 -29.83 -5.91 -2.18
N PHE A 26 -28.65 -5.37 -2.11
CA PHE A 26 -28.36 -3.95 -1.89
C PHE A 26 -27.15 -3.56 -2.75
N PRO A 27 -26.95 -2.28 -3.04
CA PRO A 27 -25.77 -1.82 -3.75
C PRO A 27 -24.48 -2.23 -3.07
N VAL A 28 -23.51 -2.73 -3.84
CA VAL A 28 -22.20 -3.17 -3.35
C VAL A 28 -21.09 -2.38 -4.02
N VAL A 29 -20.25 -1.77 -3.22
CA VAL A 29 -18.99 -1.16 -3.66
C VAL A 29 -17.85 -1.99 -3.11
N ALA A 30 -17.07 -2.63 -3.99
CA ALA A 30 -15.84 -3.32 -3.61
C ALA A 30 -14.65 -2.38 -3.74
N VAL A 31 -14.18 -1.87 -2.61
CA VAL A 31 -13.02 -0.98 -2.58
C VAL A 31 -11.74 -1.81 -2.54
N ARG A 32 -10.84 -1.54 -3.49
CA ARG A 32 -9.53 -2.17 -3.61
C ARG A 32 -8.45 -1.15 -3.30
N PHE A 33 -7.74 -1.38 -2.21
CA PHE A 33 -6.61 -0.55 -1.79
C PHE A 33 -5.27 -1.16 -2.21
N PRO A 34 -4.27 -0.35 -2.54
CA PRO A 34 -2.87 -0.76 -2.50
C PRO A 34 -2.42 -0.94 -1.04
N ILE A 35 -1.12 -0.88 -0.80
CA ILE A 35 -0.62 -0.81 0.57
C ILE A 35 -1.08 0.52 1.19
N VAL A 36 -1.79 0.41 2.31
CA VAL A 36 -2.20 1.56 3.11
C VAL A 36 -1.06 1.91 4.06
N MET A 37 -0.66 3.18 4.07
CA MET A 37 0.39 3.71 4.93
C MET A 37 -0.19 4.69 5.96
N GLY A 38 0.31 4.63 7.18
CA GLY A 38 -0.06 5.54 8.26
C GLY A 38 0.97 5.54 9.37
N GLU A 39 0.92 6.56 10.21
CA GLU A 39 1.76 6.69 11.39
C GLU A 39 1.51 5.53 12.38
N ASP A 40 0.23 5.16 12.54
CA ASP A 40 -0.22 4.06 13.42
C ASP A 40 -0.41 2.74 12.67
N ASP A 41 0.31 2.52 11.54
CA ASP A 41 0.19 1.26 10.80
C ASP A 41 0.69 0.08 11.65
N TYR A 42 -0.27 -0.74 12.15
CA TYR A 42 0.03 -1.91 12.97
C TYR A 42 0.89 -2.96 12.26
N THR A 43 0.92 -2.95 10.92
CA THR A 43 1.78 -3.85 10.13
C THR A 43 3.22 -3.40 10.09
N ARG A 44 3.49 -2.15 10.45
CA ARG A 44 4.80 -1.50 10.54
C ARG A 44 5.68 -1.67 9.28
N ARG A 45 5.07 -1.83 8.10
CA ARG A 45 5.84 -2.09 6.88
C ARG A 45 6.73 -0.93 6.46
N PHE A 46 6.24 0.31 6.55
CA PHE A 46 7.06 1.48 6.27
C PHE A 46 8.02 1.79 7.42
N HIS A 47 7.60 1.60 8.66
CA HIS A 47 8.43 1.70 9.86
C HIS A 47 9.66 0.79 9.77
N PHE A 48 9.49 -0.44 9.29
CA PHE A 48 10.59 -1.38 9.07
C PHE A 48 11.74 -0.76 8.28
N HIS A 49 11.44 -0.03 7.20
CA HIS A 49 12.48 0.61 6.38
C HIS A 49 13.16 1.76 7.13
N ILE A 50 12.38 2.61 7.75
CA ILE A 50 12.87 3.76 8.51
C ILE A 50 13.78 3.30 9.66
N GLU A 51 13.33 2.32 10.44
CA GLU A 51 14.08 1.78 11.57
C GLU A 51 15.39 1.11 11.13
N ARG A 52 15.36 0.32 10.05
CA ARG A 52 16.56 -0.37 9.58
C ARG A 52 17.59 0.60 9.04
N VAL A 53 17.19 1.61 8.27
CA VAL A 53 18.14 2.62 7.78
C VAL A 53 18.70 3.45 8.93
N ALA A 54 17.87 3.93 9.85
CA ALA A 54 18.31 4.68 11.02
C ALA A 54 19.32 3.91 11.87
N ASN A 55 19.15 2.58 12.00
CA ASN A 55 20.02 1.69 12.75
C ASN A 55 21.14 1.03 11.92
N ARG A 56 21.33 1.44 10.66
CA ARG A 56 22.33 0.89 9.74
C ARG A 56 22.23 -0.63 9.57
N MET A 57 21.02 -1.15 9.51
CA MET A 57 20.74 -2.56 9.32
C MET A 57 20.47 -2.87 7.84
N PRO A 58 20.92 -3.98 7.28
CA PRO A 58 20.72 -4.31 5.88
C PRO A 58 19.24 -4.58 5.56
N ILE A 59 18.80 -4.19 4.36
CA ILE A 59 17.46 -4.44 3.83
C ILE A 59 17.59 -5.19 2.51
N GLY A 60 16.86 -6.30 2.38
CA GLY A 60 16.85 -7.10 1.17
C GLY A 60 15.74 -6.70 0.21
N PHE A 61 16.07 -6.54 -1.06
CA PHE A 61 15.13 -6.29 -2.14
C PHE A 61 15.36 -7.24 -3.32
N ILE A 62 14.30 -7.54 -4.07
CA ILE A 62 14.38 -8.33 -5.31
C ILE A 62 14.67 -7.39 -6.50
N ASN A 63 13.94 -6.31 -6.61
CA ASN A 63 14.06 -5.34 -7.70
C ASN A 63 13.85 -3.92 -7.16
N MET A 64 14.90 -3.11 -7.15
CA MET A 64 14.85 -1.73 -6.65
C MET A 64 14.12 -0.77 -7.59
N GLU A 65 14.01 -1.13 -8.88
CA GLU A 65 13.33 -0.30 -9.88
C GLU A 65 11.83 -0.64 -10.01
N ALA A 66 11.36 -1.66 -9.29
CA ALA A 66 9.94 -1.97 -9.24
C ALA A 66 9.15 -0.81 -8.61
N GLU A 67 8.12 -0.37 -9.32
CA GLU A 67 7.26 0.73 -8.90
C GLU A 67 6.00 0.24 -8.19
N MET A 68 5.59 0.97 -7.17
CA MET A 68 4.39 0.67 -6.37
C MET A 68 3.53 1.91 -6.20
N SER A 69 2.23 1.70 -6.01
CA SER A 69 1.30 2.72 -5.54
C SER A 69 0.95 2.49 -4.07
N PHE A 70 0.58 3.57 -3.41
CA PHE A 70 0.22 3.59 -1.99
C PHE A 70 -0.98 4.50 -1.77
N ILE A 71 -1.59 4.41 -0.58
CA ILE A 71 -2.60 5.37 -0.12
C ILE A 71 -2.36 5.66 1.36
N GLN A 72 -2.55 6.92 1.76
CA GLN A 72 -2.50 7.30 3.16
C GLN A 72 -3.75 6.79 3.90
N ALA A 73 -3.60 6.33 5.14
CA ALA A 73 -4.70 5.77 5.94
C ALA A 73 -5.88 6.74 6.08
N SER A 74 -5.61 8.03 6.29
CA SER A 74 -6.63 9.08 6.37
C SER A 74 -7.40 9.24 5.06
N GLU A 75 -6.73 9.18 3.92
CA GLU A 75 -7.35 9.27 2.59
C GLU A 75 -8.16 8.01 2.27
N ALA A 76 -7.67 6.83 2.65
CA ALA A 76 -8.43 5.58 2.54
C ALA A 76 -9.75 5.65 3.34
N ALA A 77 -9.73 6.21 4.54
CA ALA A 77 -10.93 6.44 5.36
C ALA A 77 -11.89 7.45 4.70
N LEU A 78 -11.37 8.54 4.14
CA LEU A 78 -12.17 9.52 3.41
C LEU A 78 -12.83 8.91 2.17
N PHE A 79 -12.08 8.05 1.44
CA PHE A 79 -12.64 7.35 0.29
C PHE A 79 -13.78 6.39 0.69
N LEU A 80 -13.61 5.62 1.76
CA LEU A 80 -14.67 4.73 2.27
C LEU A 80 -15.92 5.50 2.66
N LYS A 81 -15.75 6.65 3.33
CA LYS A 81 -16.86 7.53 3.67
C LYS A 81 -17.58 8.04 2.42
N TRP A 82 -16.83 8.53 1.43
CA TRP A 82 -17.39 9.00 0.16
C TRP A 82 -18.13 7.87 -0.56
N ALA A 83 -17.51 6.69 -0.72
CA ALA A 83 -18.12 5.54 -1.39
C ALA A 83 -19.41 5.05 -0.69
N GLY A 84 -19.52 5.24 0.63
CA GLY A 84 -20.74 4.89 1.39
C GLY A 84 -21.85 5.93 1.31
N LEU A 85 -21.58 7.16 0.85
CA LEU A 85 -22.54 8.24 0.73
C LEU A 85 -23.00 8.47 -0.71
N GLU A 86 -22.19 8.09 -1.69
CA GLU A 86 -22.48 8.25 -3.10
C GLU A 86 -23.31 7.08 -3.65
N ASN A 87 -24.10 7.38 -4.69
CA ASN A 87 -24.86 6.34 -5.38
C ASN A 87 -24.01 5.65 -6.45
N ILE A 88 -23.00 4.88 -5.99
CA ILE A 88 -22.06 4.17 -6.85
C ILE A 88 -22.10 2.66 -6.56
N GLU A 89 -21.72 1.86 -7.55
CA GLU A 89 -21.68 0.41 -7.46
C GLU A 89 -20.47 -0.18 -8.20
N GLY A 90 -20.11 -1.39 -7.80
CA GLY A 90 -19.06 -2.16 -8.46
C GLY A 90 -17.67 -1.93 -7.85
N PRO A 91 -16.60 -2.41 -8.53
CA PRO A 91 -15.24 -2.31 -8.02
C PRO A 91 -14.66 -0.91 -8.25
N TYR A 92 -13.99 -0.40 -7.21
CA TYR A 92 -13.25 0.86 -7.23
C TYR A 92 -11.85 0.67 -6.68
N ASN A 93 -10.86 1.03 -7.44
CA ASN A 93 -9.51 1.17 -6.91
C ASN A 93 -9.37 2.53 -6.23
N ALA A 94 -8.85 2.52 -5.01
CA ALA A 94 -8.59 3.73 -4.24
C ALA A 94 -7.10 3.80 -3.89
N THR A 95 -6.38 4.63 -4.62
CA THR A 95 -4.93 4.83 -4.48
C THR A 95 -4.61 6.31 -4.67
N ALA A 96 -3.59 6.82 -3.97
CA ALA A 96 -3.06 8.15 -4.23
C ALA A 96 -2.61 8.29 -5.69
N ASN A 97 -2.58 9.51 -6.20
CA ASN A 97 -2.03 9.82 -7.50
C ASN A 97 -0.51 9.63 -7.50
N GLY A 98 0.02 9.02 -8.54
CA GLY A 98 1.43 8.74 -8.69
C GLY A 98 1.84 7.35 -8.20
N LYS A 99 3.10 7.06 -8.45
CA LYS A 99 3.78 5.82 -8.07
C LYS A 99 5.23 6.13 -7.76
N ILE A 100 5.91 5.24 -7.06
CA ILE A 100 7.31 5.42 -6.70
C ILE A 100 8.04 4.09 -6.82
N SER A 101 9.29 4.13 -7.31
CA SER A 101 10.16 2.96 -7.28
C SER A 101 10.68 2.70 -5.86
N LEU A 102 11.08 1.47 -5.59
CA LEU A 102 11.68 1.13 -4.30
C LEU A 102 12.98 1.92 -4.06
N SER A 103 13.76 2.18 -5.11
CA SER A 103 14.92 3.07 -5.03
C SER A 103 14.52 4.50 -4.66
N GLY A 104 13.44 5.03 -5.22
CA GLY A 104 12.89 6.34 -4.87
C GLY A 104 12.40 6.41 -3.43
N LEU A 105 11.70 5.36 -2.98
CA LEU A 105 11.24 5.26 -1.59
C LEU A 105 12.41 5.24 -0.61
N MET A 106 13.47 4.49 -0.90
CA MET A 106 14.65 4.42 -0.04
C MET A 106 15.40 5.75 0.03
N LYS A 107 15.45 6.54 -1.06
CA LYS A 107 16.01 7.91 -1.01
C LYS A 107 15.27 8.81 -0.03
N ILE A 108 13.94 8.76 -0.01
CA ILE A 108 13.16 9.51 0.99
C ILE A 108 13.51 9.07 2.41
N VAL A 109 13.64 7.76 2.64
CA VAL A 109 14.01 7.23 3.96
C VAL A 109 15.40 7.69 4.37
N GLU A 110 16.38 7.67 3.48
CA GLU A 110 17.75 8.17 3.71
C GLU A 110 17.76 9.67 4.04
N GLU A 111 17.02 10.48 3.26
CA GLU A 111 16.91 11.93 3.49
C GLU A 111 16.35 12.25 4.87
N VAL A 112 15.38 11.44 5.36
CA VAL A 112 14.74 11.65 6.67
C VAL A 112 15.58 11.11 7.81
N THR A 113 16.23 9.97 7.64
CA THR A 113 16.97 9.30 8.73
C THR A 113 18.44 9.71 8.83
N GLY A 114 19.03 10.20 7.73
CA GLY A 114 20.42 10.64 7.62
C GLY A 114 21.42 9.58 7.12
N PRO A 115 21.45 8.34 7.64
CA PRO A 115 22.32 7.30 7.10
C PRO A 115 21.91 6.83 5.72
N SER A 116 22.88 6.38 4.90
CA SER A 116 22.59 5.63 3.68
C SER A 116 22.10 4.23 3.98
N ALA A 117 21.14 3.75 3.20
CA ALA A 117 20.59 2.40 3.30
C ALA A 117 21.64 1.36 2.88
N ILE A 118 21.69 0.27 3.60
CA ILE A 118 22.51 -0.91 3.25
C ILE A 118 21.59 -1.85 2.48
N ILE A 119 21.65 -1.81 1.17
CA ILE A 119 20.80 -2.59 0.29
C ILE A 119 21.49 -3.90 -0.10
N SER A 120 20.77 -5.01 0.04
CA SER A 120 21.15 -6.32 -0.46
C SER A 120 20.14 -6.79 -1.48
N LEU A 121 20.58 -7.22 -2.65
CA LEU A 121 19.72 -7.92 -3.59
C LEU A 121 19.57 -9.37 -3.11
N ILE A 122 18.35 -9.83 -2.93
CA ILE A 122 18.03 -11.15 -2.39
C ILE A 122 17.07 -11.90 -3.30
N GLU A 123 17.23 -13.22 -3.27
CA GLU A 123 16.30 -14.13 -3.94
C GLU A 123 15.31 -14.77 -2.94
N ASN A 124 15.49 -14.54 -1.62
CA ASN A 124 14.63 -15.10 -0.57
C ASN A 124 14.58 -14.28 0.73
N ASP A 125 13.70 -14.66 1.65
CA ASP A 125 13.07 -13.80 2.69
C ASP A 125 13.88 -13.45 3.95
N ALA A 126 15.12 -13.86 4.14
CA ALA A 126 15.77 -13.77 5.47
C ALA A 126 15.98 -12.33 5.99
N ILE A 127 16.11 -11.33 5.10
CA ILE A 127 16.20 -9.89 5.43
C ILE A 127 15.30 -9.07 4.52
N GLY A 128 14.27 -9.70 3.97
CA GLY A 128 13.42 -9.16 2.93
C GLY A 128 12.62 -7.94 3.38
N SER A 129 12.62 -6.93 2.53
CA SER A 129 11.68 -5.84 2.66
C SER A 129 10.24 -6.35 2.53
N PRO A 130 9.30 -5.90 3.37
CA PRO A 130 7.87 -6.16 3.15
C PRO A 130 7.33 -5.57 1.84
N TYR A 131 8.14 -4.80 1.13
CA TYR A 131 7.86 -4.25 -0.20
C TYR A 131 8.71 -4.91 -1.31
N ALA A 132 9.44 -5.98 -1.01
CA ALA A 132 10.25 -6.69 -2.01
C ALA A 132 9.34 -7.39 -3.03
N ILE A 133 9.26 -6.81 -4.23
CA ILE A 133 8.50 -7.35 -5.36
C ILE A 133 9.41 -7.51 -6.58
N PRO A 134 9.22 -8.56 -7.42
CA PRO A 134 10.03 -8.75 -8.61
C PRO A 134 9.67 -7.78 -9.74
N ASP A 135 8.39 -7.44 -9.87
CA ASP A 135 7.84 -6.62 -10.92
C ASP A 135 7.03 -5.45 -10.36
N SER A 136 6.90 -4.39 -11.15
CA SER A 136 6.10 -3.21 -10.78
C SER A 136 4.64 -3.59 -10.53
N TRP A 137 4.08 -3.07 -9.45
CA TRP A 137 2.70 -3.30 -9.06
C TRP A 137 2.06 -1.99 -8.58
N TYR A 138 1.19 -1.42 -9.40
CA TYR A 138 0.48 -0.18 -9.10
C TYR A 138 -0.93 -0.18 -9.68
N MET A 139 -1.77 0.69 -9.17
CA MET A 139 -3.20 0.76 -9.50
C MET A 139 -3.52 2.10 -10.15
N THR A 140 -4.54 2.13 -11.03
CA THR A 140 -5.19 3.36 -11.48
C THR A 140 -6.44 3.63 -10.64
N ASN A 141 -6.71 4.89 -10.35
CA ASN A 141 -7.87 5.39 -9.60
C ASN A 141 -8.86 6.17 -10.48
N GLU A 142 -8.65 6.17 -11.80
CA GLU A 142 -9.44 6.96 -12.77
C GLU A 142 -10.96 6.82 -12.61
N LYS A 143 -11.45 5.61 -12.33
CA LYS A 143 -12.89 5.39 -12.12
C LYS A 143 -13.41 6.16 -10.93
N ALA A 144 -12.66 6.23 -9.85
CA ALA A 144 -13.03 6.96 -8.64
C ALA A 144 -12.96 8.49 -8.87
N GLU A 145 -11.92 8.96 -9.56
CA GLU A 145 -11.80 10.38 -9.91
C GLU A 145 -12.89 10.85 -10.88
N ASN A 146 -13.23 10.03 -11.87
CA ASN A 146 -14.36 10.29 -12.76
C ASN A 146 -15.70 10.26 -12.01
N GLY A 147 -15.79 9.51 -10.92
CA GLY A 147 -16.93 9.49 -10.00
C GLY A 147 -17.01 10.70 -9.07
N GLY A 148 -15.99 11.56 -9.05
CA GLY A 148 -15.99 12.81 -8.27
C GLY A 148 -15.07 12.81 -7.04
N PHE A 149 -14.45 11.70 -6.67
CA PHE A 149 -13.43 11.72 -5.61
C PHE A 149 -12.12 12.36 -6.12
N ARG A 150 -11.37 12.99 -5.24
CA ARG A 150 -10.06 13.57 -5.58
C ARG A 150 -9.01 13.02 -4.64
N PHE A 151 -8.04 12.34 -5.22
CA PHE A 151 -6.89 11.80 -4.49
C PHE A 151 -5.75 12.81 -4.42
N THR A 152 -5.03 12.78 -3.31
CA THR A 152 -3.77 13.52 -3.15
C THR A 152 -2.66 12.90 -3.98
N ASN A 153 -1.58 13.64 -4.22
CA ASN A 153 -0.39 13.07 -4.84
C ASN A 153 0.46 12.35 -3.79
N LEU A 154 0.96 11.17 -4.12
CA LEU A 154 1.82 10.37 -3.27
C LEU A 154 3.01 11.16 -2.71
N HIS A 155 3.66 11.96 -3.56
CA HIS A 155 4.85 12.71 -3.19
C HIS A 155 4.58 13.87 -2.22
N ASP A 156 3.33 14.33 -2.10
CA ASP A 156 2.98 15.43 -1.20
C ASP A 156 2.96 14.99 0.28
N TRP A 157 2.67 13.71 0.55
CA TRP A 157 2.50 13.22 1.92
C TRP A 157 3.53 12.17 2.36
N LEU A 158 4.26 11.55 1.43
CA LEU A 158 5.14 10.43 1.75
C LEU A 158 6.34 10.87 2.61
N THR A 159 7.01 11.96 2.25
CA THR A 159 8.11 12.52 3.05
C THR A 159 7.62 13.03 4.42
N PRO A 160 6.53 13.81 4.52
CA PRO A 160 5.95 14.15 5.81
C PRO A 160 5.61 12.96 6.70
N LEU A 161 5.09 11.87 6.12
CA LEU A 161 4.81 10.65 6.86
C LEU A 161 6.10 9.99 7.37
N ALA A 162 7.14 9.92 6.52
CA ALA A 162 8.43 9.35 6.91
C ALA A 162 9.04 10.13 8.08
N VAL A 163 8.97 11.48 8.07
CA VAL A 163 9.43 12.33 9.18
C VAL A 163 8.69 11.98 10.47
N LYS A 164 7.36 11.94 10.42
CA LYS A 164 6.56 11.62 11.62
C LYS A 164 6.93 10.27 12.22
N ILE A 165 7.08 9.24 11.38
CA ILE A 165 7.47 7.90 11.85
C ILE A 165 8.88 7.91 12.43
N ALA A 166 9.82 8.65 11.83
CA ALA A 166 11.21 8.73 12.32
C ALA A 166 11.30 9.46 13.67
N ASP A 167 10.43 10.45 13.91
CA ASP A 167 10.40 11.24 15.15
C ASP A 167 9.72 10.48 16.31
N HIS A 168 8.83 9.53 16.02
CA HIS A 168 8.20 8.65 17.02
C HIS A 168 9.15 7.50 17.39
N LYS A 169 10.26 7.82 18.06
CA LYS A 169 11.10 6.81 18.72
C LYS A 169 10.45 6.45 20.06
N GLU A 170 9.79 5.29 20.12
CA GLU A 170 9.50 4.63 21.38
C GLU A 170 10.79 4.12 22.05
#